data_4f7117e343a4c2a8a9f333f262c16c10
#
_entry.id   4f7117e343a4c2a8a9f333f262c16c10
#
_cell.length_a   1.000
_cell.length_b   1.000
_cell.length_c   1.000
_cell.angle_alpha   90.00
_cell.angle_beta   90.00
_cell.angle_gamma   90.00
#
_symmetry.space_group_name_H-M   'P 1'
#
loop_
_entity.id
_entity.type
_entity.pdbx_description
1 polymer ?
#
loop_
_entity_poly.entity_id
_entity_poly.type
_entity_poly.pdbx_seq_one_letter_code
_entity_poly.pdbx_strand_id
1 'polypeptide(L)'
;MADLTSNRVCNICCIHYNAGLRCCALGSLVEGGYLFNKRGGIAWIVACSSRQVSRTWCCRADAVTVAQASNACGDWFVPSRTDLQLGHDCKSFWDSFSSTSYWSSTENGAPDAWIVSFTNGSVGIYLKTTTYCVRAFRRVLY
;
A
#
# COMPACT_ATOMS: atom_id res chain seq x y z
N MET A 1 -6.89 22.44 -13.45
CA MET A 1 -8.30 22.22 -13.62
C MET A 1 -8.67 21.38 -14.81
N ALA A 2 -7.88 21.45 -15.82
CA ALA A 2 -8.22 20.79 -17.06
C ALA A 2 -8.46 19.31 -16.93
N ASP A 3 -7.84 18.68 -15.97
CA ASP A 3 -7.85 17.25 -15.91
C ASP A 3 -8.83 16.71 -14.87
N LEU A 4 -10.10 17.09 -15.12
CA LEU A 4 -11.18 16.67 -14.22
C LEU A 4 -11.75 15.30 -14.56
N THR A 5 -11.25 14.69 -15.63
CA THR A 5 -11.79 13.43 -16.11
C THR A 5 -11.12 12.21 -15.48
N SER A 6 -10.13 12.43 -14.66
CA SER A 6 -9.36 11.35 -14.07
C SER A 6 -9.41 11.43 -12.54
N ASN A 7 -8.56 10.68 -11.91
CA ASN A 7 -8.41 10.65 -10.47
C ASN A 7 -8.08 12.01 -9.88
N ARG A 8 -7.67 12.96 -10.70
CA ARG A 8 -7.37 14.31 -10.23
C ARG A 8 -8.60 15.04 -9.70
N VAL A 9 -9.77 14.63 -10.11
CA VAL A 9 -11.01 15.18 -9.54
C VAL A 9 -11.02 14.96 -8.03
N CYS A 10 -10.69 13.76 -7.62
CA CYS A 10 -10.62 13.46 -6.20
C CYS A 10 -9.51 14.22 -5.49
N ASN A 11 -8.35 14.33 -6.13
CA ASN A 11 -7.25 15.09 -5.55
C ASN A 11 -7.63 16.55 -5.34
N ILE A 12 -8.29 17.13 -6.32
CA ILE A 12 -8.75 18.52 -6.23
C ILE A 12 -9.75 18.68 -5.09
N CYS A 13 -10.68 17.76 -5.01
CA CYS A 13 -11.68 17.79 -3.93
C CYS A 13 -11.01 17.71 -2.55
N CYS A 14 -10.07 16.81 -2.40
CA CYS A 14 -9.39 16.63 -1.12
C CYS A 14 -8.57 17.87 -0.75
N ILE A 15 -7.95 18.51 -1.72
CA ILE A 15 -7.13 19.68 -1.48
C ILE A 15 -8.00 20.90 -1.14
N HIS A 16 -9.04 21.15 -1.93
CA HIS A 16 -9.79 22.38 -1.82
C HIS A 16 -10.72 22.39 -0.62
N TYR A 17 -11.29 21.26 -0.29
CA TYR A 17 -12.32 21.21 0.75
C TYR A 17 -11.82 20.64 2.06
N ASN A 18 -10.56 20.31 2.10
CA ASN A 18 -9.98 19.68 3.28
C ASN A 18 -10.85 18.50 3.77
N ALA A 19 -11.49 17.85 2.83
CA ALA A 19 -12.39 16.73 3.11
C ALA A 19 -11.64 15.40 3.18
N GLY A 20 -10.33 15.46 3.10
CA GLY A 20 -9.53 14.27 2.99
C GLY A 20 -9.91 13.50 1.73
N LEU A 21 -10.12 12.21 1.88
CA LEU A 21 -10.45 11.34 0.76
C LEU A 21 -11.92 10.97 0.71
N ARG A 22 -12.75 11.77 1.37
CA ARG A 22 -14.17 11.44 1.55
C ARG A 22 -14.89 11.24 0.23
N CYS A 23 -14.60 12.07 -0.76
CA CYS A 23 -15.30 12.04 -2.05
C CYS A 23 -14.59 11.16 -3.09
N CYS A 24 -13.44 10.60 -2.78
CA CYS A 24 -12.67 9.82 -3.74
C CYS A 24 -13.18 8.40 -3.82
N ALA A 25 -13.32 7.88 -5.04
CA ALA A 25 -13.70 6.51 -5.26
C ALA A 25 -12.51 5.56 -5.04
N LEU A 26 -12.79 4.34 -4.63
CA LEU A 26 -11.76 3.31 -4.56
C LEU A 26 -11.15 3.10 -5.94
N GLY A 27 -9.84 2.89 -5.98
CA GLY A 27 -9.08 2.78 -7.22
C GLY A 27 -8.52 4.10 -7.70
N SER A 28 -8.85 5.22 -7.05
CA SER A 28 -8.35 6.55 -7.43
C SER A 28 -6.89 6.71 -7.06
N LEU A 29 -6.13 7.39 -7.92
CA LEU A 29 -4.76 7.79 -7.62
C LEU A 29 -4.80 9.04 -6.73
N VAL A 30 -4.39 8.91 -5.50
CA VAL A 30 -4.46 9.98 -4.50
C VAL A 30 -3.20 9.97 -3.63
N GLU A 31 -2.65 11.14 -3.36
CA GLU A 31 -1.58 11.29 -2.37
C GLU A 31 -0.43 10.30 -2.54
N GLY A 32 -0.04 10.09 -3.78
CA GLY A 32 1.13 9.27 -4.11
C GLY A 32 0.87 7.80 -4.29
N GLY A 33 -0.38 7.35 -4.22
CA GLY A 33 -0.72 5.95 -4.38
C GLY A 33 -2.17 5.73 -4.74
N TYR A 34 -2.63 4.50 -4.62
CA TYR A 34 -3.99 4.11 -4.99
C TYR A 34 -4.82 3.84 -3.75
N LEU A 35 -5.98 4.47 -3.70
CA LEU A 35 -6.94 4.31 -2.61
C LEU A 35 -7.62 2.95 -2.75
N PHE A 36 -7.41 2.05 -1.80
CA PHE A 36 -7.98 0.71 -1.92
C PHE A 36 -9.01 0.37 -0.86
N ASN A 37 -9.12 1.15 0.19
CA ASN A 37 -10.13 0.94 1.23
C ASN A 37 -10.43 2.23 1.97
N LYS A 38 -11.69 2.41 2.35
CA LYS A 38 -12.13 3.51 3.23
C LYS A 38 -13.05 2.91 4.28
N ARG A 39 -12.71 3.08 5.54
CA ARG A 39 -13.51 2.52 6.62
C ARG A 39 -13.25 3.27 7.91
N GLY A 40 -14.34 3.66 8.59
CA GLY A 40 -14.23 4.27 9.90
C GLY A 40 -13.42 5.54 9.94
N GLY A 41 -13.50 6.36 8.89
CA GLY A 41 -12.74 7.60 8.81
C GLY A 41 -11.28 7.41 8.41
N ILE A 42 -10.88 6.20 8.05
CA ILE A 42 -9.50 5.89 7.64
C ILE A 42 -9.51 5.45 6.18
N ALA A 43 -8.67 6.10 5.38
CA ALA A 43 -8.42 5.73 3.99
C ALA A 43 -7.09 5.00 3.91
N TRP A 44 -7.09 3.88 3.20
CA TRP A 44 -5.91 3.06 2.97
C TRP A 44 -5.40 3.26 1.56
N ILE A 45 -4.12 3.53 1.44
CA ILE A 45 -3.47 3.83 0.17
C ILE A 45 -2.28 2.91 0.01
N VAL A 46 -2.15 2.32 -1.19
CA VAL A 46 -0.98 1.52 -1.55
C VAL A 46 -0.10 2.32 -2.50
N ALA A 47 1.20 2.25 -2.31
CA ALA A 47 2.15 2.87 -3.23
C ALA A 47 1.97 2.32 -4.65
N CYS A 48 2.28 3.12 -5.66
CA CYS A 48 2.18 2.71 -7.06
C CYS A 48 3.07 1.49 -7.32
N SER A 49 2.71 0.70 -8.33
CA SER A 49 3.49 -0.49 -8.69
C SER A 49 4.96 -0.16 -9.02
N SER A 50 5.22 1.03 -9.54
CA SER A 50 6.58 1.49 -9.80
C SER A 50 7.41 1.69 -8.53
N ARG A 51 6.77 1.69 -7.38
CA ARG A 51 7.42 1.84 -6.07
C ARG A 51 7.52 0.51 -5.30
N GLN A 52 7.15 -0.58 -5.93
CA GLN A 52 7.34 -1.91 -5.34
C GLN A 52 8.80 -2.32 -5.46
N VAL A 53 9.31 -2.97 -4.43
CA VAL A 53 10.69 -3.48 -4.43
C VAL A 53 10.67 -4.98 -4.12
N SER A 54 11.76 -5.66 -4.46
CA SER A 54 11.99 -7.04 -4.07
C SER A 54 13.17 -7.08 -3.12
N ARG A 55 12.95 -7.53 -1.90
CA ARG A 55 13.98 -7.46 -0.84
C ARG A 55 13.88 -8.65 0.09
N THR A 56 14.97 -8.92 0.78
CA THR A 56 14.93 -9.74 1.98
C THR A 56 14.24 -8.95 3.09
N TRP A 57 13.76 -9.65 4.09
CA TRP A 57 12.94 -9.01 5.13
C TRP A 57 13.67 -7.87 5.86
N CYS A 58 14.96 -8.02 6.09
CA CYS A 58 15.73 -6.99 6.80
C CYS A 58 15.83 -5.68 6.01
N CYS A 59 15.65 -5.71 4.69
CA CYS A 59 15.71 -4.53 3.83
C CYS A 59 14.32 -4.05 3.41
N ARG A 60 13.28 -4.51 4.06
CA ARG A 60 11.90 -4.17 3.68
C ARG A 60 11.61 -2.67 3.74
N ALA A 61 12.31 -1.95 4.60
CA ALA A 61 12.10 -0.50 4.72
C ALA A 61 12.44 0.27 3.44
N ASP A 62 13.16 -0.34 2.51
CA ASP A 62 13.44 0.30 1.21
C ASP A 62 12.14 0.63 0.47
N ALA A 63 11.08 -0.14 0.69
CA ALA A 63 9.77 0.16 0.08
C ALA A 63 9.24 1.50 0.56
N VAL A 64 9.45 1.82 1.82
CA VAL A 64 9.05 3.12 2.39
C VAL A 64 9.84 4.24 1.75
N THR A 65 11.15 4.05 1.62
CA THR A 65 12.02 5.06 1.02
C THR A 65 11.62 5.38 -0.42
N VAL A 66 11.33 4.35 -1.23
CA VAL A 66 10.93 4.60 -2.62
C VAL A 66 9.52 5.17 -2.72
N ALA A 67 8.63 4.81 -1.80
CA ALA A 67 7.28 5.37 -1.78
C ALA A 67 7.30 6.87 -1.47
N GLN A 68 8.20 7.30 -0.61
CA GLN A 68 8.36 8.71 -0.26
C GLN A 68 8.76 9.57 -1.46
N ALA A 69 9.33 8.97 -2.50
CA ALA A 69 9.61 9.70 -3.73
C ALA A 69 8.33 10.14 -4.46
N SER A 70 7.23 9.44 -4.26
CA SER A 70 5.93 9.83 -4.82
C SER A 70 5.20 10.83 -3.95
N ASN A 71 5.37 10.73 -2.64
CA ASN A 71 4.76 11.64 -1.68
C ASN A 71 5.61 11.64 -0.41
N ALA A 72 6.24 12.77 -0.13
CA ALA A 72 7.22 12.91 0.92
C ALA A 72 6.62 13.14 2.32
N CYS A 73 5.35 12.86 2.52
CA CYS A 73 4.69 13.10 3.81
C CYS A 73 5.29 12.28 4.96
N GLY A 74 6.02 11.23 4.65
CA GLY A 74 6.74 10.49 5.67
C GLY A 74 5.91 9.50 6.47
N ASP A 75 4.67 9.28 6.10
CA ASP A 75 3.77 8.36 6.81
C ASP A 75 3.56 7.02 6.10
N TRP A 76 4.41 6.70 5.14
CA TRP A 76 4.45 5.39 4.51
C TRP A 76 4.98 4.36 5.50
N PHE A 77 4.44 3.15 5.44
CA PHE A 77 4.89 2.06 6.29
C PHE A 77 4.83 0.73 5.56
N VAL A 78 5.58 -0.24 6.05
CA VAL A 78 5.49 -1.62 5.55
C VAL A 78 4.28 -2.26 6.24
N PRO A 79 3.30 -2.76 5.48
CA PRO A 79 2.07 -3.28 6.06
C PRO A 79 2.32 -4.51 6.92
N SER A 80 1.54 -4.64 7.99
CA SER A 80 1.51 -5.85 8.79
C SER A 80 0.85 -6.99 8.02
N ARG A 81 0.89 -8.19 8.57
CA ARG A 81 0.19 -9.33 7.98
C ARG A 81 -1.30 -9.03 7.79
N THR A 82 -1.94 -8.47 8.79
CA THR A 82 -3.36 -8.11 8.73
C THR A 82 -3.62 -7.03 7.68
N ASP A 83 -2.76 -6.03 7.63
CA ASP A 83 -2.87 -4.95 6.64
C ASP A 83 -2.75 -5.51 5.22
N LEU A 84 -1.81 -6.43 5.00
CA LEU A 84 -1.63 -7.05 3.69
C LEU A 84 -2.82 -7.92 3.30
N GLN A 85 -3.44 -8.60 4.26
CA GLN A 85 -4.64 -9.38 3.98
C GLN A 85 -5.78 -8.47 3.52
N LEU A 86 -5.93 -7.30 4.16
CA LEU A 86 -6.87 -6.29 3.71
C LEU A 86 -6.52 -5.82 2.30
N GLY A 87 -5.25 -5.57 2.05
CA GLY A 87 -4.78 -5.18 0.71
C GLY A 87 -5.08 -6.23 -0.34
N HIS A 88 -4.88 -7.50 -0.02
CA HIS A 88 -5.21 -8.60 -0.93
C HIS A 88 -6.71 -8.63 -1.23
N ASP A 89 -7.55 -8.49 -0.21
CA ASP A 89 -8.99 -8.51 -0.38
C ASP A 89 -9.48 -7.37 -1.27
N CYS A 90 -8.74 -6.28 -1.29
CA CYS A 90 -9.07 -5.08 -2.07
C CYS A 90 -8.14 -4.89 -3.27
N LYS A 91 -7.43 -5.91 -3.70
CA LYS A 91 -6.39 -5.79 -4.72
C LYS A 91 -6.91 -5.31 -6.09
N SER A 92 -8.20 -5.45 -6.33
CA SER A 92 -8.81 -4.96 -7.57
C SER A 92 -8.72 -3.44 -7.70
N PHE A 93 -8.46 -2.74 -6.60
CA PHE A 93 -8.32 -1.28 -6.58
C PHE A 93 -6.86 -0.82 -6.69
N TRP A 94 -5.92 -1.75 -6.72
CA TRP A 94 -4.52 -1.43 -6.95
C TRP A 94 -4.29 -1.20 -8.45
N ASP A 95 -3.23 -0.46 -8.79
CA ASP A 95 -2.86 -0.28 -10.20
C ASP A 95 -2.39 -1.60 -10.83
N SER A 96 -1.54 -2.33 -10.13
CA SER A 96 -1.16 -3.69 -10.48
C SER A 96 -0.44 -4.30 -9.28
N PHE A 97 -0.32 -5.60 -9.27
CA PHE A 97 0.38 -6.32 -8.19
C PHE A 97 1.00 -7.58 -8.78
N SER A 98 1.99 -8.10 -8.08
CA SER A 98 2.61 -9.36 -8.46
C SER A 98 1.79 -10.53 -7.92
N SER A 99 1.56 -11.54 -8.74
CA SER A 99 0.87 -12.77 -8.32
C SER A 99 1.86 -13.66 -7.58
N THR A 100 2.46 -13.12 -6.54
CA THR A 100 3.43 -13.81 -5.70
C THR A 100 3.23 -13.37 -4.26
N SER A 101 4.24 -13.55 -3.44
CA SER A 101 4.16 -13.24 -2.02
C SER A 101 4.75 -11.87 -1.72
N TYR A 102 4.17 -11.22 -0.72
CA TYR A 102 4.64 -9.94 -0.20
C TYR A 102 5.07 -10.11 1.24
N TRP A 103 6.24 -9.58 1.58
CA TRP A 103 6.66 -9.49 2.97
C TRP A 103 5.74 -8.57 3.76
N SER A 104 5.35 -9.02 4.95
CA SER A 104 4.74 -8.16 5.94
C SER A 104 5.80 -7.62 6.89
N SER A 105 5.43 -6.65 7.71
CA SER A 105 6.28 -6.23 8.83
C SER A 105 6.14 -7.12 10.06
N THR A 106 5.26 -8.11 10.02
CA THR A 106 4.99 -8.98 11.16
C THR A 106 6.05 -10.06 11.26
N GLU A 107 6.81 -10.01 12.34
CA GLU A 107 7.85 -10.98 12.62
C GLU A 107 7.25 -12.22 13.29
N ASN A 108 7.83 -13.39 13.05
CA ASN A 108 7.40 -14.61 13.71
C ASN A 108 8.44 -15.12 14.71
N GLY A 109 9.59 -14.56 14.72
CA GLY A 109 10.72 -14.95 15.55
C GLY A 109 11.99 -14.46 14.90
N ALA A 110 13.15 -14.77 15.48
CA ALA A 110 14.41 -14.26 14.96
C ALA A 110 14.65 -14.64 13.49
N PRO A 111 14.41 -15.92 13.06
CA PRO A 111 14.75 -16.31 11.68
C PRO A 111 13.63 -16.04 10.67
N ASP A 112 12.37 -15.86 11.11
CA ASP A 112 11.22 -15.93 10.22
C ASP A 112 10.32 -14.71 10.33
N ALA A 113 9.59 -14.44 9.24
CA ALA A 113 8.55 -13.42 9.20
C ALA A 113 7.38 -13.89 8.35
N TRP A 114 6.25 -13.19 8.46
CA TRP A 114 5.03 -13.53 7.75
C TRP A 114 5.00 -12.90 6.36
N ILE A 115 4.48 -13.67 5.41
CA ILE A 115 4.15 -13.19 4.07
C ILE A 115 2.65 -13.37 3.83
N VAL A 116 2.14 -12.65 2.85
CA VAL A 116 0.81 -12.89 2.29
C VAL A 116 0.98 -13.17 0.81
N SER A 117 0.41 -14.28 0.36
CA SER A 117 0.43 -14.65 -1.05
C SER A 117 -0.68 -13.89 -1.78
N PHE A 118 -0.31 -13.14 -2.82
CA PHE A 118 -1.31 -12.47 -3.65
C PHE A 118 -1.83 -13.36 -4.78
N THR A 119 -1.39 -14.61 -4.82
CA THR A 119 -2.01 -15.61 -5.68
C THR A 119 -3.36 -16.03 -5.14
N ASN A 120 -3.47 -16.22 -3.82
CA ASN A 120 -4.70 -16.75 -3.20
C ASN A 120 -5.04 -16.14 -1.84
N GLY A 121 -4.23 -15.20 -1.33
CA GLY A 121 -4.50 -14.55 -0.06
C GLY A 121 -4.06 -15.33 1.16
N SER A 122 -3.44 -16.48 1.00
CA SER A 122 -2.97 -17.27 2.14
C SER A 122 -1.77 -16.60 2.80
N VAL A 123 -1.57 -16.89 4.08
CA VAL A 123 -0.41 -16.40 4.84
C VAL A 123 0.58 -17.54 5.02
N GLY A 124 1.84 -17.19 5.18
CA GLY A 124 2.89 -18.17 5.42
C GLY A 124 4.05 -17.56 6.18
N ILE A 125 4.89 -18.42 6.71
CA ILE A 125 6.09 -18.05 7.44
C ILE A 125 7.29 -18.49 6.64
N TYR A 126 8.21 -17.55 6.40
CA TYR A 126 9.40 -17.83 5.58
C TYR A 126 10.63 -17.22 6.21
N LEU A 127 11.78 -17.81 5.88
CA LEU A 127 13.06 -17.30 6.35
C LEU A 127 13.28 -15.87 5.87
N LYS A 128 13.73 -15.01 6.74
CA LYS A 128 13.98 -13.60 6.46
C LYS A 128 15.01 -13.37 5.36
N THR A 129 15.79 -14.38 5.03
CA THR A 129 16.76 -14.33 3.94
C THR A 129 16.15 -14.55 2.56
N THR A 130 14.87 -14.91 2.52
CA THR A 130 14.16 -15.08 1.25
C THR A 130 13.79 -13.72 0.68
N THR A 131 13.85 -13.58 -0.64
CA THR A 131 13.47 -12.35 -1.33
C THR A 131 12.02 -12.43 -1.76
N TYR A 132 11.23 -11.47 -1.33
CA TYR A 132 9.84 -11.30 -1.75
C TYR A 132 9.57 -9.83 -2.06
N CYS A 133 8.40 -9.56 -2.64
CA CYS A 133 7.97 -8.20 -2.92
C CYS A 133 7.65 -7.47 -1.63
N VAL A 134 7.90 -6.18 -1.62
CA VAL A 134 7.50 -5.28 -0.53
C VAL A 134 6.88 -4.03 -1.14
N ARG A 135 5.76 -3.60 -0.60
CA ARG A 135 5.05 -2.44 -1.09
C ARG A 135 4.48 -1.66 0.08
N ALA A 136 4.77 -0.39 0.13
CA ALA A 136 4.38 0.46 1.25
C ALA A 136 2.91 0.84 1.18
N PHE A 137 2.31 1.01 2.34
CA PHE A 137 0.94 1.49 2.53
C PHE A 137 0.98 2.82 3.28
N ARG A 138 -0.11 3.58 3.16
CA ARG A 138 -0.42 4.74 4.00
C ARG A 138 -1.81 4.60 4.57
N ARG A 139 -2.01 5.21 5.72
CA ARG A 139 -3.34 5.41 6.29
C ARG A 139 -3.55 6.90 6.49
N VAL A 140 -4.66 7.41 6.01
CA VAL A 140 -4.96 8.83 6.05
C VAL A 140 -6.36 9.01 6.62
N LEU A 141 -6.52 9.94 7.54
CA LEU A 141 -7.84 10.29 8.07
C LEU A 141 -8.62 11.11 7.04
N TYR A 142 -9.91 10.90 6.98
CA TYR A 142 -10.77 11.64 6.08
C TYR A 142 -12.10 12.01 6.72
#